data_542f7ee611883c628fc91b552bf4693e
#
_entry.id   542f7ee611883c628fc91b552bf4693e
#
_cell.length_a   1.000
_cell.length_b   1.000
_cell.length_c   1.000
_cell.angle_alpha   90.00
_cell.angle_beta   90.00
_cell.angle_gamma   90.00
#
_symmetry.space_group_name_H-M   'P 1'
#
loop_
_entity.id
_entity.type
_entity.pdbx_description
1 polymer ?
#
loop_
_entity_poly.entity_id
_entity_poly.type
_entity_poly.pdbx_seq_one_letter_code
_entity_poly.pdbx_strand_id
1 'polypeptide(L)'
;MGDDRRQRIVDGRTTLGIELGSTRIKACLVDEDLVPIAAGSHEWENEYVDGRWTYSLEAVETGLRAAYAALVADVEAQYGVTPTTYRAVGVSAMMHGYLAFDAAGELLVPFRTWRNTSTGPAAERLSEALGFNIPLRWSIAHLYQAVLDDEPHVAEIAGVTTLAGYVHRRLTGGNVLGVGDASGMFPIEGGPVDSGPGDPGAKDFDHAMLATAQDLIGVPDLRSLLPEVLVAGAEAGELTPEGAAWLDPTGTLEPGAPLCPPEGDAGTGMVATNAVAPRTGNVSVGTSIFAMVVLEQPLTTAHEELDVVTTPAGDAVAMVHCNNGASEIAGWARVFGRFAEASSERTGATPIGIDDVYATLLAEAVADDTDPDAGGLLSFNYLAGEPVTHVEDGRPLLLRTPGARFTLGNLVRSEVHGAFATLAIGMDVLHGEQVQVDRMTAHGGLFRTPGSPQRLLAAALRVPIALEETAGEGGAWGIAVLAAYLEHTDQQLADYLSDTVFGGDAVHVAEPEPADVTGFQTYLDRYRAALPVQDVAAAATRPSATTGPTEETDGADPRLQTEEVTR
;
A
#
# COMPACT_ATOMS: atom_id res chain seq x y z
N MET A 1 -11.68 -21.66 25.83
CA MET A 1 -10.99 -20.74 24.92
C MET A 1 -9.72 -20.14 25.51
N GLY A 2 -9.72 -19.45 26.66
CA GLY A 2 -8.50 -18.81 27.19
C GLY A 2 -7.38 -19.78 27.57
N ASP A 3 -7.69 -20.91 28.21
CA ASP A 3 -6.68 -21.92 28.60
C ASP A 3 -6.06 -22.64 27.40
N ASP A 4 -6.80 -22.82 26.30
CA ASP A 4 -6.30 -23.45 25.08
C ASP A 4 -5.33 -22.50 24.31
N ARG A 5 -5.70 -21.24 24.14
CA ARG A 5 -4.81 -20.22 23.53
C ARG A 5 -3.54 -20.03 24.36
N ARG A 6 -3.68 -19.95 25.69
CA ARG A 6 -2.53 -19.89 26.59
C ARG A 6 -1.57 -21.07 26.36
N GLN A 7 -2.09 -22.30 26.21
CA GLN A 7 -1.24 -23.47 25.96
C GLN A 7 -0.57 -23.42 24.59
N ARG A 8 -1.28 -22.95 23.52
CA ARG A 8 -0.70 -22.77 22.19
C ARG A 8 0.47 -21.77 22.22
N ILE A 9 0.36 -20.66 22.98
CA ILE A 9 1.45 -19.70 23.15
C ILE A 9 2.65 -20.36 23.83
N VAL A 10 2.44 -21.07 24.93
CA VAL A 10 3.52 -21.76 25.67
C VAL A 10 4.21 -22.83 24.80
N ASP A 11 3.47 -23.52 23.96
CA ASP A 11 3.98 -24.57 23.06
C ASP A 11 4.63 -23.99 21.77
N GLY A 12 4.68 -22.67 21.61
CA GLY A 12 5.22 -22.00 20.41
C GLY A 12 4.40 -22.25 19.13
N ARG A 13 3.09 -22.55 19.26
CA ARG A 13 2.19 -22.84 18.12
C ARG A 13 1.44 -21.61 17.61
N THR A 14 1.99 -20.44 17.82
CA THR A 14 1.46 -19.16 17.33
C THR A 14 2.41 -18.57 16.30
N THR A 15 1.88 -17.78 15.39
CA THR A 15 2.66 -17.14 14.32
C THR A 15 2.74 -15.64 14.55
N LEU A 16 3.94 -15.09 14.39
CA LEU A 16 4.22 -13.66 14.57
C LEU A 16 4.38 -12.97 13.22
N GLY A 17 3.58 -11.93 12.98
CA GLY A 17 3.78 -11.01 11.87
C GLY A 17 4.20 -9.62 12.35
N ILE A 18 5.18 -9.03 11.70
CA ILE A 18 5.67 -7.68 11.99
C ILE A 18 5.61 -6.84 10.72
N GLU A 19 5.00 -5.65 10.81
CA GLU A 19 4.90 -4.69 9.71
C GLU A 19 5.53 -3.35 10.10
N LEU A 20 6.44 -2.84 9.27
CA LEU A 20 6.99 -1.51 9.39
C LEU A 20 6.31 -0.57 8.38
N GLY A 21 5.12 -0.08 8.75
CA GLY A 21 4.38 0.90 7.94
C GLY A 21 4.93 2.32 8.09
N SER A 22 4.48 3.25 7.24
CA SER A 22 5.00 4.62 7.17
C SER A 22 4.83 5.46 8.45
N THR A 23 3.83 5.18 9.27
CA THR A 23 3.52 5.94 10.49
C THR A 23 3.54 5.09 11.75
N ARG A 24 3.52 3.76 11.59
CA ARG A 24 3.41 2.83 12.71
C ARG A 24 4.08 1.52 12.38
N ILE A 25 4.84 1.01 13.34
CA ILE A 25 5.33 -0.38 13.36
C ILE A 25 4.31 -1.19 14.15
N LYS A 26 3.87 -2.33 13.61
CA LYS A 26 2.90 -3.23 14.23
C LYS A 26 3.46 -4.62 14.38
N ALA A 27 3.08 -5.29 15.44
CA ALA A 27 3.30 -6.72 15.64
C ALA A 27 1.95 -7.38 15.91
N CYS A 28 1.65 -8.47 15.22
CA CYS A 28 0.41 -9.24 15.36
C CYS A 28 0.73 -10.69 15.64
N LEU A 29 0.13 -11.24 16.69
CA LEU A 29 0.22 -12.65 17.03
C LEU A 29 -1.08 -13.34 16.64
N VAL A 30 -0.99 -14.40 15.83
CA VAL A 30 -2.15 -15.19 15.42
C VAL A 30 -2.06 -16.61 15.98
N ASP A 31 -3.23 -17.20 16.25
CA ASP A 31 -3.33 -18.62 16.60
C ASP A 31 -3.34 -19.52 15.35
N GLU A 32 -3.51 -20.82 15.53
CA GLU A 32 -3.54 -21.81 14.43
C GLU A 32 -4.71 -21.61 13.46
N ASP A 33 -5.75 -20.92 13.91
CA ASP A 33 -6.92 -20.57 13.09
C ASP A 33 -6.75 -19.19 12.43
N LEU A 34 -5.52 -18.62 12.49
CA LEU A 34 -5.12 -17.30 11.96
C LEU A 34 -5.90 -16.13 12.58
N VAL A 35 -6.54 -16.36 13.73
CA VAL A 35 -7.23 -15.31 14.46
C VAL A 35 -6.21 -14.47 15.24
N PRO A 36 -6.20 -13.13 15.12
CA PRO A 36 -5.40 -12.28 15.97
C PRO A 36 -5.74 -12.47 17.44
N ILE A 37 -4.74 -12.78 18.25
CA ILE A 37 -4.91 -13.06 19.69
C ILE A 37 -4.18 -12.03 20.56
N ALA A 38 -3.19 -11.32 20.03
CA ALA A 38 -2.54 -10.21 20.68
C ALA A 38 -1.90 -9.29 19.62
N ALA A 39 -1.74 -8.02 19.97
CA ALA A 39 -1.10 -7.04 19.11
C ALA A 39 -0.22 -6.07 19.90
N GLY A 40 0.77 -5.50 19.22
CA GLY A 40 1.59 -4.44 19.73
C GLY A 40 1.91 -3.41 18.65
N SER A 41 2.13 -2.17 19.01
CA SER A 41 2.48 -1.15 18.03
C SER A 41 3.35 -0.05 18.61
N HIS A 42 4.07 0.63 17.71
CA HIS A 42 4.85 1.82 18.01
C HIS A 42 4.65 2.85 16.90
N GLU A 43 4.32 4.07 17.26
CA GLU A 43 4.23 5.20 16.33
C GLU A 43 5.63 5.76 16.07
N TRP A 44 5.92 6.04 14.80
CA TRP A 44 7.17 6.67 14.38
C TRP A 44 6.92 7.63 13.22
N GLU A 45 7.86 8.52 12.98
CA GLU A 45 7.76 9.53 11.93
C GLU A 45 8.98 9.47 11.03
N ASN A 46 8.79 9.77 9.74
CA ASN A 46 9.92 9.98 8.85
C ASN A 46 10.55 11.36 9.08
N GLU A 47 11.84 11.42 8.84
CA GLU A 47 12.64 12.64 8.95
C GLU A 47 12.98 13.18 7.56
N TYR A 48 13.12 14.49 7.45
CA TYR A 48 13.62 15.13 6.24
C TYR A 48 15.04 15.64 6.49
N VAL A 49 16.04 14.91 6.01
CA VAL A 49 17.46 15.16 6.26
C VAL A 49 18.17 15.38 4.93
N ASP A 50 18.91 16.48 4.80
CA ASP A 50 19.67 16.82 3.60
C ASP A 50 18.88 16.73 2.28
N GLY A 51 17.62 17.18 2.31
CA GLY A 51 16.74 17.18 1.16
C GLY A 51 16.12 15.81 0.82
N ARG A 52 16.16 14.85 1.74
CA ARG A 52 15.65 13.48 1.53
C ARG A 52 14.79 12.99 2.69
N TRP A 53 13.72 12.31 2.38
CA TRP A 53 12.88 11.60 3.36
C TRP A 53 13.55 10.30 3.77
N THR A 54 13.72 10.10 5.07
CA THR A 54 14.44 8.97 5.66
C THR A 54 13.82 8.50 6.98
N TYR A 55 14.21 7.31 7.41
CA TYR A 55 14.15 6.81 8.78
C TYR A 55 15.56 6.36 9.17
N SER A 56 16.02 6.69 10.35
CA SER A 56 17.31 6.18 10.83
C SER A 56 17.19 4.69 11.19
N LEU A 57 18.29 3.93 11.02
CA LEU A 57 18.31 2.52 11.44
C LEU A 57 18.15 2.37 12.96
N GLU A 58 18.51 3.39 13.74
CA GLU A 58 18.23 3.44 15.18
C GLU A 58 16.73 3.56 15.47
N ALA A 59 15.99 4.38 14.69
CA ALA A 59 14.53 4.47 14.80
C ALA A 59 13.86 3.15 14.41
N VAL A 60 14.35 2.46 13.37
CA VAL A 60 13.89 1.11 12.99
C VAL A 60 14.05 0.14 14.17
N GLU A 61 15.24 0.05 14.75
CA GLU A 61 15.52 -0.86 15.87
C GLU A 61 14.67 -0.51 17.10
N THR A 62 14.61 0.74 17.46
CA THR A 62 13.85 1.23 18.63
C THR A 62 12.36 0.94 18.48
N GLY A 63 11.80 1.27 17.31
CA GLY A 63 10.38 1.10 17.06
C GLY A 63 9.97 -0.39 16.95
N LEU A 64 10.82 -1.20 16.32
CA LEU A 64 10.61 -2.65 16.22
C LEU A 64 10.58 -3.31 17.61
N ARG A 65 11.57 -3.00 18.46
CA ARG A 65 11.62 -3.48 19.85
C ARG A 65 10.43 -3.03 20.68
N ALA A 66 10.02 -1.77 20.51
CA ALA A 66 8.88 -1.22 21.22
C ALA A 66 7.57 -1.90 20.81
N ALA A 67 7.34 -2.13 19.50
CA ALA A 67 6.16 -2.82 19.01
C ALA A 67 6.13 -4.29 19.49
N TYR A 68 7.28 -4.98 19.47
CA TYR A 68 7.39 -6.34 19.98
C TYR A 68 7.14 -6.41 21.50
N ALA A 69 7.75 -5.51 22.28
CA ALA A 69 7.54 -5.45 23.72
C ALA A 69 6.07 -5.15 24.08
N ALA A 70 5.39 -4.29 23.31
CA ALA A 70 3.97 -4.03 23.49
C ALA A 70 3.12 -5.26 23.21
N LEU A 71 3.43 -6.04 22.18
CA LEU A 71 2.77 -7.32 21.90
C LEU A 71 2.99 -8.32 23.05
N VAL A 72 4.21 -8.48 23.56
CA VAL A 72 4.50 -9.36 24.70
C VAL A 72 3.68 -8.94 25.93
N ALA A 73 3.63 -7.63 26.22
CA ALA A 73 2.83 -7.10 27.33
C ALA A 73 1.33 -7.38 27.16
N ASP A 74 0.81 -7.30 25.94
CA ASP A 74 -0.59 -7.63 25.63
C ASP A 74 -0.87 -9.14 25.83
N VAL A 75 0.04 -10.02 25.40
CA VAL A 75 -0.03 -11.46 25.66
C VAL A 75 -0.03 -11.74 27.16
N GLU A 76 0.85 -11.12 27.92
CA GLU A 76 0.91 -11.28 29.38
C GLU A 76 -0.37 -10.81 30.06
N ALA A 77 -0.92 -9.69 29.64
CA ALA A 77 -2.15 -9.14 30.19
C ALA A 77 -3.37 -10.03 29.91
N GLN A 78 -3.46 -10.62 28.71
CA GLN A 78 -4.61 -11.43 28.32
C GLN A 78 -4.50 -12.89 28.78
N TYR A 79 -3.30 -13.49 28.73
CA TYR A 79 -3.10 -14.95 28.92
C TYR A 79 -2.21 -15.31 30.12
N GLY A 80 -1.53 -14.34 30.75
CA GLY A 80 -0.67 -14.57 31.92
C GLY A 80 0.58 -15.39 31.60
N VAL A 81 1.08 -15.33 30.36
CA VAL A 81 2.30 -16.02 29.90
C VAL A 81 3.11 -15.11 28.99
N THR A 82 4.42 -15.35 28.94
CA THR A 82 5.35 -14.66 28.02
C THR A 82 5.67 -15.62 26.86
N PRO A 83 5.50 -15.23 25.59
CA PRO A 83 5.90 -16.06 24.46
C PRO A 83 7.43 -16.13 24.39
N THR A 84 7.98 -17.32 24.25
CA THR A 84 9.44 -17.54 24.13
C THR A 84 9.87 -18.01 22.75
N THR A 85 8.94 -18.55 21.97
CA THR A 85 9.18 -19.01 20.60
C THR A 85 7.88 -18.93 19.79
N TYR A 86 8.01 -19.05 18.48
CA TYR A 86 6.90 -18.99 17.53
C TYR A 86 6.98 -20.14 16.54
N ARG A 87 5.83 -20.57 15.99
CA ARG A 87 5.72 -21.53 14.90
C ARG A 87 6.43 -21.02 13.64
N ALA A 88 6.23 -19.74 13.32
CA ALA A 88 6.91 -19.02 12.25
C ALA A 88 6.85 -17.51 12.52
N VAL A 89 7.74 -16.77 11.87
CA VAL A 89 7.80 -15.30 11.93
C VAL A 89 7.81 -14.74 10.52
N GLY A 90 7.08 -13.64 10.30
CA GLY A 90 7.12 -12.89 9.05
C GLY A 90 7.43 -11.41 9.26
N VAL A 91 8.12 -10.81 8.31
CA VAL A 91 8.45 -9.38 8.28
C VAL A 91 7.90 -8.75 7.03
N SER A 92 7.12 -7.69 7.20
CA SER A 92 6.65 -6.80 6.13
C SER A 92 7.13 -5.39 6.39
N ALA A 93 7.36 -4.62 5.34
CA ALA A 93 7.67 -3.20 5.49
C ALA A 93 7.10 -2.39 4.32
N MET A 94 7.09 -1.06 4.48
CA MET A 94 6.81 -0.17 3.36
C MET A 94 7.69 -0.55 2.17
N MET A 95 7.04 -0.77 1.03
CA MET A 95 7.68 -1.23 -0.18
C MET A 95 8.62 -0.18 -0.77
N HIS A 96 9.55 -0.61 -1.62
CA HIS A 96 10.52 0.24 -2.30
C HIS A 96 11.61 0.82 -1.38
N GLY A 97 12.36 1.80 -1.92
CA GLY A 97 13.39 2.50 -1.20
C GLY A 97 14.80 1.96 -1.48
N TYR A 98 15.79 2.64 -0.89
CA TYR A 98 17.19 2.39 -1.19
C TYR A 98 18.02 2.37 0.09
N LEU A 99 18.43 1.19 0.50
CA LEU A 99 19.37 0.93 1.57
C LEU A 99 20.64 0.33 0.95
N ALA A 100 21.70 1.12 0.87
CA ALA A 100 22.98 0.72 0.28
C ALA A 100 24.02 0.47 1.36
N PHE A 101 24.63 -0.70 1.35
CA PHE A 101 25.60 -1.15 2.36
C PHE A 101 26.95 -1.43 1.72
N ASP A 102 28.01 -1.22 2.50
CA ASP A 102 29.36 -1.65 2.17
C ASP A 102 29.61 -3.15 2.46
N ALA A 103 30.81 -3.63 2.19
CA ALA A 103 31.20 -5.01 2.44
C ALA A 103 31.27 -5.39 3.94
N ALA A 104 31.32 -4.42 4.84
CA ALA A 104 31.24 -4.63 6.30
C ALA A 104 29.79 -4.67 6.80
N GLY A 105 28.82 -4.32 5.93
CA GLY A 105 27.41 -4.22 6.27
C GLY A 105 27.01 -2.89 6.92
N GLU A 106 27.86 -1.84 6.78
CA GLU A 106 27.57 -0.50 7.24
C GLU A 106 26.76 0.28 6.20
N LEU A 107 25.77 1.04 6.66
CA LEU A 107 24.93 1.86 5.78
C LEU A 107 25.74 3.04 5.23
N LEU A 108 25.84 3.13 3.91
CA LEU A 108 26.68 4.12 3.22
C LEU A 108 26.05 5.52 3.13
N VAL A 109 24.73 5.58 3.01
CA VAL A 109 23.95 6.82 2.93
C VAL A 109 22.63 6.65 3.70
N PRO A 110 22.00 7.74 4.16
CA PRO A 110 20.68 7.64 4.79
C PRO A 110 19.69 6.88 3.93
N PHE A 111 18.83 6.08 4.54
CA PHE A 111 17.76 5.35 3.85
C PHE A 111 16.90 6.30 3.01
N ARG A 112 16.79 6.05 1.72
CA ARG A 112 15.93 6.83 0.80
C ARG A 112 14.61 6.09 0.69
N THR A 113 13.55 6.66 1.26
CA THR A 113 12.22 6.04 1.29
C THR A 113 11.49 6.22 -0.04
N TRP A 114 10.34 5.56 -0.18
CA TRP A 114 9.42 5.68 -1.31
C TRP A 114 8.95 7.13 -1.59
N ARG A 115 9.04 8.03 -0.60
CA ARG A 115 8.66 9.45 -0.74
C ARG A 115 9.64 10.29 -1.55
N ASN A 116 10.84 9.77 -1.81
CA ASN A 116 11.85 10.50 -2.56
C ASN A 116 11.58 10.37 -4.07
N THR A 117 11.38 11.48 -4.74
CA THR A 117 11.05 11.59 -6.17
C THR A 117 12.16 12.22 -7.01
N SER A 118 13.37 12.34 -6.46
CA SER A 118 14.52 12.99 -7.12
C SER A 118 15.22 12.14 -8.20
N THR A 119 14.65 11.04 -8.62
CA THR A 119 15.23 10.04 -9.52
C THR A 119 14.71 10.13 -10.96
N GLY A 120 14.07 11.25 -11.33
CA GLY A 120 13.45 11.42 -12.64
C GLY A 120 14.36 11.07 -13.82
N PRO A 121 15.56 11.67 -13.95
CA PRO A 121 16.49 11.36 -15.05
C PRO A 121 16.90 9.91 -15.14
N ALA A 122 17.06 9.22 -14.00
CA ALA A 122 17.40 7.81 -13.96
C ALA A 122 16.23 6.91 -14.37
N ALA A 123 15.04 7.19 -13.82
CA ALA A 123 13.81 6.46 -14.11
C ALA A 123 13.43 6.54 -15.59
N GLU A 124 13.49 7.74 -16.19
CA GLU A 124 13.22 7.95 -17.63
C GLU A 124 14.16 7.10 -18.51
N ARG A 125 15.48 7.18 -18.27
CA ARG A 125 16.48 6.41 -19.05
C ARG A 125 16.34 4.91 -18.88
N LEU A 126 16.05 4.43 -17.65
CA LEU A 126 15.80 3.02 -17.40
C LEU A 126 14.53 2.56 -18.11
N SER A 127 13.43 3.30 -18.00
CA SER A 127 12.17 2.95 -18.65
C SER A 127 12.31 2.86 -20.17
N GLU A 128 13.01 3.82 -20.80
CA GLU A 128 13.28 3.79 -22.23
C GLU A 128 14.14 2.58 -22.63
N ALA A 129 15.23 2.32 -21.89
CA ALA A 129 16.17 1.25 -22.22
C ALA A 129 15.58 -0.16 -22.00
N LEU A 130 14.74 -0.33 -20.99
CA LEU A 130 14.15 -1.61 -20.62
C LEU A 130 12.81 -1.88 -21.31
N GLY A 131 12.15 -0.84 -21.87
CA GLY A 131 10.78 -0.96 -22.38
C GLY A 131 9.78 -1.32 -21.28
N PHE A 132 10.04 -0.89 -20.06
CA PHE A 132 9.30 -1.21 -18.85
C PHE A 132 9.21 0.04 -17.99
N ASN A 133 8.05 0.37 -17.42
CA ASN A 133 7.92 1.54 -16.54
C ASN A 133 8.70 1.34 -15.24
N ILE A 134 9.70 2.17 -14.99
CA ILE A 134 10.48 2.20 -13.75
C ILE A 134 10.06 3.42 -12.93
N PRO A 135 9.27 3.24 -11.87
CA PRO A 135 8.83 4.32 -11.01
C PRO A 135 9.98 5.03 -10.29
N LEU A 136 9.80 6.31 -9.99
CA LEU A 136 10.80 7.16 -9.31
C LEU A 136 11.29 6.58 -7.97
N ARG A 137 10.42 5.85 -7.27
CA ARG A 137 10.66 5.32 -5.92
C ARG A 137 11.40 3.98 -5.88
N TRP A 138 11.62 3.32 -7.03
CA TRP A 138 12.27 2.02 -7.08
C TRP A 138 13.75 2.09 -6.74
N SER A 139 14.28 1.02 -6.10
CA SER A 139 15.68 0.96 -5.66
C SER A 139 16.66 1.15 -6.80
N ILE A 140 16.38 0.58 -7.98
CA ILE A 140 17.24 0.71 -9.16
C ILE A 140 17.28 2.15 -9.69
N ALA A 141 16.18 2.90 -9.62
CA ALA A 141 16.16 4.31 -10.00
C ALA A 141 17.04 5.15 -9.07
N HIS A 142 17.02 4.85 -7.76
CA HIS A 142 17.90 5.51 -6.79
C HIS A 142 19.38 5.17 -7.00
N LEU A 143 19.70 3.90 -7.29
CA LEU A 143 21.06 3.49 -7.60
C LEU A 143 21.59 4.21 -8.85
N TYR A 144 20.81 4.21 -9.92
CA TYR A 144 21.25 4.85 -11.16
C TYR A 144 21.31 6.37 -11.02
N GLN A 145 20.40 6.99 -10.27
CA GLN A 145 20.50 8.43 -10.01
C GLN A 145 21.77 8.77 -9.21
N ALA A 146 22.13 7.95 -8.23
CA ALA A 146 23.38 8.14 -7.49
C ALA A 146 24.62 8.07 -8.40
N VAL A 147 24.60 7.19 -9.41
CA VAL A 147 25.65 7.13 -10.44
C VAL A 147 25.65 8.39 -11.31
N LEU A 148 24.47 8.86 -11.77
CA LEU A 148 24.36 10.08 -12.58
C LEU A 148 24.81 11.34 -11.85
N ASP A 149 24.64 11.37 -10.53
CA ASP A 149 25.04 12.48 -9.65
C ASP A 149 26.50 12.35 -9.15
N ASP A 150 27.25 11.35 -9.61
CA ASP A 150 28.63 11.05 -9.17
C ASP A 150 28.74 10.94 -7.62
N GLU A 151 27.73 10.35 -6.96
CA GLU A 151 27.72 10.22 -5.50
C GLU A 151 28.86 9.28 -5.02
N PRO A 152 29.70 9.70 -4.05
CA PRO A 152 30.92 8.97 -3.68
C PRO A 152 30.67 7.53 -3.18
N HIS A 153 29.54 7.28 -2.51
CA HIS A 153 29.21 5.99 -1.94
C HIS A 153 29.03 4.88 -2.98
N VAL A 154 28.77 5.22 -4.24
CA VAL A 154 28.56 4.25 -5.33
C VAL A 154 29.73 3.28 -5.47
N ALA A 155 30.96 3.77 -5.29
CA ALA A 155 32.17 2.96 -5.39
C ALA A 155 32.35 1.94 -4.24
N GLU A 156 31.63 2.10 -3.15
CA GLU A 156 31.75 1.29 -1.93
C GLU A 156 30.56 0.32 -1.76
N ILE A 157 29.54 0.39 -2.65
CA ILE A 157 28.35 -0.45 -2.54
C ILE A 157 28.73 -1.92 -2.74
N ALA A 158 28.40 -2.74 -1.73
CA ALA A 158 28.48 -4.19 -1.78
C ALA A 158 27.10 -4.87 -1.78
N GLY A 159 26.03 -4.14 -1.46
CA GLY A 159 24.67 -4.64 -1.52
C GLY A 159 23.63 -3.54 -1.37
N VAL A 160 22.48 -3.75 -2.01
CA VAL A 160 21.29 -2.89 -1.91
C VAL A 160 20.11 -3.74 -1.48
N THR A 161 19.29 -3.25 -0.57
CA THR A 161 18.08 -3.95 -0.13
C THR A 161 16.98 -2.96 0.24
N THR A 162 15.79 -3.49 0.57
CA THR A 162 14.64 -2.77 1.12
C THR A 162 14.65 -2.77 2.64
N LEU A 163 13.67 -2.09 3.24
CA LEU A 163 13.52 -2.09 4.70
C LEU A 163 13.14 -3.48 5.24
N ALA A 164 12.25 -4.21 4.56
CA ALA A 164 11.88 -5.58 4.94
C ALA A 164 13.09 -6.52 4.88
N GLY A 165 13.87 -6.44 3.79
CA GLY A 165 15.11 -7.22 3.64
C GLY A 165 16.16 -6.88 4.69
N TYR A 166 16.32 -5.60 5.05
CA TYR A 166 17.22 -5.20 6.14
C TYR A 166 16.83 -5.83 7.48
N VAL A 167 15.55 -5.73 7.87
CA VAL A 167 15.07 -6.31 9.13
C VAL A 167 15.22 -7.83 9.12
N HIS A 168 14.84 -8.48 8.02
CA HIS A 168 14.99 -9.93 7.87
C HIS A 168 16.46 -10.36 8.02
N ARG A 169 17.39 -9.66 7.35
CA ARG A 169 18.82 -9.92 7.47
C ARG A 169 19.33 -9.76 8.91
N ARG A 170 18.81 -8.81 9.68
CA ARG A 170 19.14 -8.65 11.09
C ARG A 170 18.65 -9.81 11.97
N LEU A 171 17.51 -10.42 11.59
CA LEU A 171 16.92 -11.55 12.32
C LEU A 171 17.57 -12.89 11.95
N THR A 172 17.93 -13.10 10.67
CA THR A 172 18.35 -14.40 10.15
C THR A 172 19.80 -14.46 9.69
N GLY A 173 20.40 -13.32 9.34
CA GLY A 173 21.68 -13.24 8.63
C GLY A 173 21.58 -13.43 7.11
N GLY A 174 20.42 -13.86 6.58
CA GLY A 174 20.18 -14.07 5.16
C GLY A 174 19.91 -12.77 4.39
N ASN A 175 20.41 -12.67 3.16
CA ASN A 175 20.15 -11.54 2.26
C ASN A 175 19.14 -11.95 1.19
N VAL A 176 17.88 -12.06 1.56
CA VAL A 176 16.77 -12.51 0.72
C VAL A 176 15.62 -11.51 0.74
N LEU A 177 14.78 -11.54 -0.29
CA LEU A 177 13.50 -10.84 -0.36
C LEU A 177 12.41 -11.77 -0.87
N GLY A 178 11.20 -11.55 -0.42
CA GLY A 178 10.01 -12.05 -1.10
C GLY A 178 9.87 -11.41 -2.49
N VAL A 179 9.34 -12.17 -3.43
CA VAL A 179 9.24 -11.72 -4.84
C VAL A 179 8.39 -10.47 -4.99
N GLY A 180 7.36 -10.29 -4.13
CA GLY A 180 6.54 -9.09 -4.12
C GLY A 180 7.35 -7.84 -3.80
N ASP A 181 8.17 -7.87 -2.76
CA ASP A 181 9.04 -6.75 -2.39
C ASP A 181 10.20 -6.56 -3.37
N ALA A 182 10.80 -7.66 -3.86
CA ALA A 182 11.85 -7.64 -4.87
C ALA A 182 11.38 -6.96 -6.17
N SER A 183 10.12 -7.16 -6.57
CA SER A 183 9.52 -6.53 -7.75
C SER A 183 9.49 -5.00 -7.69
N GLY A 184 9.54 -4.43 -6.49
CA GLY A 184 9.68 -2.98 -6.27
C GLY A 184 11.12 -2.48 -6.28
N MET A 185 12.10 -3.36 -6.40
CA MET A 185 13.50 -3.00 -6.60
C MET A 185 13.90 -2.99 -8.08
N PHE A 186 13.51 -4.05 -8.81
CA PHE A 186 13.82 -4.29 -10.20
C PHE A 186 12.78 -5.24 -10.82
N PRO A 187 12.51 -5.19 -12.16
CA PRO A 187 11.56 -6.09 -12.81
C PRO A 187 11.87 -7.57 -12.57
N ILE A 188 10.82 -8.35 -12.33
CA ILE A 188 10.87 -9.81 -12.16
C ILE A 188 10.58 -10.50 -13.49
N GLU A 189 11.14 -11.69 -13.70
CA GLU A 189 10.85 -12.52 -14.88
C GLU A 189 9.34 -12.71 -15.08
N GLY A 190 8.88 -12.40 -16.28
CA GLY A 190 7.47 -12.55 -16.66
C GLY A 190 7.03 -14.01 -16.78
N GLY A 191 5.71 -14.19 -16.79
CA GLY A 191 5.07 -15.50 -16.95
C GLY A 191 4.68 -16.15 -15.62
N PRO A 192 3.79 -17.15 -15.66
CA PRO A 192 3.34 -17.86 -14.46
C PRO A 192 4.49 -18.63 -13.83
N VAL A 193 4.40 -18.82 -12.51
CA VAL A 193 5.29 -19.75 -11.81
C VAL A 193 4.91 -21.18 -12.22
N ASP A 194 5.80 -21.85 -12.95
CA ASP A 194 5.58 -23.25 -13.38
C ASP A 194 5.96 -24.21 -12.25
N SER A 195 5.16 -24.18 -11.19
CA SER A 195 5.33 -25.02 -10.01
C SER A 195 4.09 -25.84 -9.74
N GLY A 196 4.29 -27.14 -9.42
CA GLY A 196 3.22 -28.00 -8.96
C GLY A 196 2.95 -27.82 -7.45
N PRO A 197 1.87 -28.42 -6.94
CA PRO A 197 1.61 -28.46 -5.49
C PRO A 197 2.84 -29.01 -4.72
N GLY A 198 3.24 -28.30 -3.66
CA GLY A 198 4.41 -28.67 -2.85
C GLY A 198 5.76 -28.15 -3.38
N ASP A 199 5.76 -27.43 -4.50
CA ASP A 199 6.95 -26.72 -5.00
C ASP A 199 6.59 -25.23 -5.12
N PRO A 200 7.13 -24.34 -4.29
CA PRO A 200 6.84 -22.91 -4.35
C PRO A 200 7.28 -22.26 -5.66
N GLY A 201 8.05 -22.98 -6.50
CA GLY A 201 8.59 -22.45 -7.75
C GLY A 201 9.82 -21.57 -7.52
N ALA A 202 10.32 -21.02 -8.63
CA ALA A 202 11.44 -20.10 -8.61
C ALA A 202 11.13 -18.87 -9.47
N LYS A 203 11.46 -17.72 -8.97
CA LYS A 203 11.42 -16.43 -9.66
C LYS A 203 12.73 -15.69 -9.37
N ASP A 204 13.18 -14.91 -10.33
CA ASP A 204 14.32 -14.01 -10.13
C ASP A 204 14.06 -12.69 -10.90
N PHE A 205 14.93 -11.74 -10.71
CA PHE A 205 14.97 -10.53 -11.52
C PHE A 205 15.16 -10.87 -13.01
N ASP A 206 14.51 -10.13 -13.88
CA ASP A 206 14.60 -10.36 -15.33
C ASP A 206 16.05 -10.24 -15.82
N HIS A 207 16.63 -11.36 -16.26
CA HIS A 207 18.03 -11.45 -16.64
C HIS A 207 18.39 -10.59 -17.86
N ALA A 208 17.47 -10.41 -18.82
CA ALA A 208 17.74 -9.61 -20.01
C ALA A 208 17.71 -8.11 -19.66
N MET A 209 16.76 -7.71 -18.82
CA MET A 209 16.69 -6.34 -18.31
C MET A 209 17.86 -6.03 -17.38
N LEU A 210 18.28 -6.98 -16.52
CA LEU A 210 19.47 -6.82 -15.67
C LEU A 210 20.74 -6.56 -16.50
N ALA A 211 20.96 -7.32 -17.57
CA ALA A 211 22.11 -7.12 -18.44
C ALA A 211 22.07 -5.71 -19.08
N THR A 212 20.92 -5.28 -19.57
CA THR A 212 20.73 -3.95 -20.15
C THR A 212 20.96 -2.84 -19.12
N ALA A 213 20.39 -2.99 -17.92
CA ALA A 213 20.56 -2.02 -16.83
C ALA A 213 22.03 -1.96 -16.36
N GLN A 214 22.71 -3.10 -16.24
CA GLN A 214 24.12 -3.16 -15.89
C GLN A 214 25.00 -2.36 -16.85
N ASP A 215 24.79 -2.54 -18.16
CA ASP A 215 25.52 -1.80 -19.19
C ASP A 215 25.23 -0.30 -19.12
N LEU A 216 23.97 0.07 -18.86
CA LEU A 216 23.54 1.46 -18.77
C LEU A 216 24.07 2.16 -17.51
N ILE A 217 24.00 1.50 -16.35
CA ILE A 217 24.44 2.04 -15.04
C ILE A 217 25.97 2.03 -14.94
N GLY A 218 26.62 1.06 -15.57
CA GLY A 218 28.07 0.94 -15.59
C GLY A 218 28.66 0.29 -14.32
N VAL A 219 27.86 -0.47 -13.57
CA VAL A 219 28.34 -1.27 -12.43
C VAL A 219 28.83 -2.64 -12.91
N PRO A 220 29.90 -3.22 -12.32
CA PRO A 220 30.50 -4.45 -12.85
C PRO A 220 29.61 -5.70 -12.78
N ASP A 221 28.80 -5.82 -11.74
CA ASP A 221 27.92 -6.97 -11.49
C ASP A 221 26.69 -6.51 -10.72
N LEU A 222 25.67 -6.07 -11.45
CA LEU A 222 24.44 -5.54 -10.84
C LEU A 222 23.69 -6.63 -10.06
N ARG A 223 23.63 -7.88 -10.57
CA ARG A 223 22.92 -8.97 -9.91
C ARG A 223 23.48 -9.27 -8.52
N SER A 224 24.81 -9.19 -8.35
CA SER A 224 25.45 -9.45 -7.06
C SER A 224 25.15 -8.39 -5.98
N LEU A 225 24.71 -7.21 -6.39
CA LEU A 225 24.29 -6.14 -5.44
C LEU A 225 22.87 -6.36 -4.92
N LEU A 226 22.05 -7.17 -5.59
CA LEU A 226 20.65 -7.40 -5.26
C LEU A 226 20.48 -8.66 -4.40
N PRO A 227 19.44 -8.72 -3.53
CA PRO A 227 19.14 -9.91 -2.73
C PRO A 227 18.76 -11.13 -3.59
N GLU A 228 18.77 -12.31 -2.98
CA GLU A 228 18.11 -13.50 -3.52
C GLU A 228 16.59 -13.30 -3.47
N VAL A 229 15.88 -13.77 -4.50
CA VAL A 229 14.42 -13.65 -4.62
C VAL A 229 13.78 -14.98 -4.24
N LEU A 230 12.81 -14.96 -3.34
CA LEU A 230 12.08 -16.12 -2.89
C LEU A 230 10.56 -15.89 -3.06
N VAL A 231 9.81 -16.93 -3.44
CA VAL A 231 8.34 -16.88 -3.49
C VAL A 231 7.72 -17.30 -2.16
N ALA A 232 6.47 -16.94 -1.93
CA ALA A 232 5.73 -17.38 -0.74
C ALA A 232 5.78 -18.91 -0.58
N GLY A 233 5.97 -19.37 0.65
CA GLY A 233 6.14 -20.80 0.98
C GLY A 233 7.59 -21.29 0.93
N ALA A 234 8.54 -20.55 0.37
CA ALA A 234 9.95 -20.88 0.47
C ALA A 234 10.48 -20.59 1.89
N GLU A 235 11.42 -21.41 2.34
CA GLU A 235 12.13 -21.17 3.61
C GLU A 235 13.14 -20.02 3.43
N ALA A 236 13.05 -19.01 4.30
CA ALA A 236 13.94 -17.84 4.25
C ALA A 236 14.92 -17.76 5.43
N GLY A 237 15.20 -18.87 6.07
CA GLY A 237 16.09 -18.99 7.23
C GLY A 237 15.35 -19.05 8.56
N GLU A 238 16.12 -19.10 9.64
CA GLU A 238 15.62 -19.20 11.02
C GLU A 238 16.09 -17.99 11.84
N LEU A 239 15.33 -17.67 12.88
CA LEU A 239 15.72 -16.65 13.86
C LEU A 239 17.03 -17.06 14.55
N THR A 240 18.08 -16.27 14.35
CA THR A 240 19.39 -16.53 14.96
C THR A 240 19.43 -16.08 16.43
N PRO A 241 20.40 -16.53 17.24
CA PRO A 241 20.60 -16.00 18.59
C PRO A 241 20.81 -14.49 18.61
N GLU A 242 21.55 -13.96 17.65
CA GLU A 242 21.81 -12.52 17.47
C GLU A 242 20.53 -11.78 17.08
N GLY A 243 19.73 -12.35 16.20
CA GLY A 243 18.43 -11.80 15.77
C GLY A 243 17.42 -11.77 16.92
N ALA A 244 17.33 -12.86 17.69
CA ALA A 244 16.48 -12.93 18.87
C ALA A 244 16.84 -11.84 19.90
N ALA A 245 18.14 -11.69 20.23
CA ALA A 245 18.63 -10.67 21.15
C ALA A 245 18.46 -9.24 20.59
N TRP A 246 18.51 -9.08 19.26
CA TRP A 246 18.26 -7.79 18.62
C TRP A 246 16.77 -7.40 18.70
N LEU A 247 15.84 -8.32 18.52
CA LEU A 247 14.40 -8.06 18.62
C LEU A 247 13.96 -7.94 20.09
N ASP A 248 14.41 -8.86 20.94
CA ASP A 248 14.07 -8.92 22.36
C ASP A 248 15.32 -8.78 23.25
N PRO A 249 15.66 -7.55 23.67
CA PRO A 249 16.80 -7.31 24.56
C PRO A 249 16.61 -7.87 25.99
N THR A 250 15.42 -8.36 26.36
CA THR A 250 15.19 -9.04 27.65
C THR A 250 15.83 -10.42 27.68
N GLY A 251 16.07 -11.02 26.49
CA GLY A 251 16.64 -12.35 26.35
C GLY A 251 15.63 -13.47 26.59
N THR A 252 14.34 -13.18 26.56
CA THR A 252 13.28 -14.19 26.74
C THR A 252 12.97 -14.94 25.44
N LEU A 253 13.11 -14.25 24.28
CA LEU A 253 12.89 -14.85 22.98
C LEU A 253 14.02 -15.83 22.61
N GLU A 254 13.65 -17.07 22.33
CA GLU A 254 14.54 -18.15 21.92
C GLU A 254 14.75 -18.14 20.39
N PRO A 255 15.96 -18.48 19.89
CA PRO A 255 16.22 -18.63 18.47
C PRO A 255 15.59 -19.91 17.91
N GLY A 256 15.54 -20.02 16.56
CA GLY A 256 15.16 -21.23 15.84
C GLY A 256 13.77 -21.20 15.20
N ALA A 257 12.97 -20.15 15.44
CA ALA A 257 11.72 -19.98 14.70
C ALA A 257 11.99 -19.74 13.21
N PRO A 258 11.34 -20.49 12.27
CA PRO A 258 11.50 -20.29 10.84
C PRO A 258 10.91 -18.93 10.40
N LEU A 259 11.53 -18.31 9.39
CA LEU A 259 11.01 -17.09 8.77
C LEU A 259 10.55 -17.35 7.34
N CYS A 260 9.40 -16.78 6.98
CA CYS A 260 9.00 -16.67 5.57
C CYS A 260 9.78 -15.56 4.85
N PRO A 261 9.79 -15.53 3.50
CA PRO A 261 10.37 -14.43 2.74
C PRO A 261 9.78 -13.08 3.20
N PRO A 262 10.63 -12.07 3.44
CA PRO A 262 10.16 -10.75 3.84
C PRO A 262 9.49 -10.04 2.67
N GLU A 263 8.34 -9.41 2.91
CA GLU A 263 7.49 -8.83 1.86
C GLU A 263 7.26 -7.34 2.02
N GLY A 264 6.87 -6.69 0.91
CA GLY A 264 6.37 -5.34 0.91
C GLY A 264 4.93 -5.26 1.42
N ASP A 265 4.54 -4.07 1.93
CA ASP A 265 3.19 -3.79 2.42
C ASP A 265 2.10 -3.97 1.34
N ALA A 266 2.42 -3.75 0.06
CA ALA A 266 1.51 -4.02 -1.05
C ALA A 266 1.15 -5.52 -1.15
N GLY A 267 2.16 -6.41 -1.15
CA GLY A 267 1.97 -7.85 -1.21
C GLY A 267 1.20 -8.40 -0.01
N THR A 268 1.57 -7.98 1.20
CA THR A 268 0.85 -8.39 2.42
C THR A 268 -0.56 -7.83 2.51
N GLY A 269 -0.80 -6.64 1.95
CA GLY A 269 -2.14 -6.08 1.78
C GLY A 269 -3.02 -6.90 0.82
N MET A 270 -2.44 -7.43 -0.27
CA MET A 270 -3.15 -8.34 -1.17
C MET A 270 -3.50 -9.66 -0.49
N VAL A 271 -2.61 -10.22 0.33
CA VAL A 271 -2.90 -11.40 1.16
C VAL A 271 -4.03 -11.11 2.14
N ALA A 272 -3.97 -9.98 2.84
CA ALA A 272 -4.98 -9.58 3.83
C ALA A 272 -6.37 -9.30 3.23
N THR A 273 -6.46 -9.17 1.90
CA THR A 273 -7.71 -8.90 1.16
C THR A 273 -8.10 -10.03 0.19
N ASN A 274 -7.47 -11.20 0.30
CA ASN A 274 -7.71 -12.34 -0.59
C ASN A 274 -7.66 -11.97 -2.09
N ALA A 275 -6.70 -11.15 -2.46
CA ALA A 275 -6.59 -10.56 -3.79
C ALA A 275 -5.28 -10.97 -4.49
N VAL A 276 -4.88 -12.25 -4.39
CA VAL A 276 -3.64 -12.78 -5.00
C VAL A 276 -3.91 -13.67 -6.22
N ALA A 277 -5.15 -14.10 -6.44
CA ALA A 277 -5.50 -14.92 -7.59
C ALA A 277 -5.57 -14.08 -8.88
N PRO A 278 -5.19 -14.62 -10.06
CA PRO A 278 -5.41 -13.95 -11.33
C PRO A 278 -6.86 -13.48 -11.51
N ARG A 279 -7.05 -12.32 -12.13
CA ARG A 279 -8.35 -11.66 -12.36
C ARG A 279 -9.04 -11.15 -11.09
N THR A 280 -8.34 -11.16 -9.97
CA THR A 280 -8.76 -10.46 -8.74
C THR A 280 -7.90 -9.24 -8.48
N GLY A 281 -8.32 -8.42 -7.54
CA GLY A 281 -7.54 -7.27 -7.12
C GLY A 281 -8.07 -6.65 -5.83
N ASN A 282 -7.35 -5.65 -5.35
CA ASN A 282 -7.83 -4.84 -4.23
C ASN A 282 -7.80 -3.34 -4.55
N VAL A 283 -8.59 -2.58 -3.81
CA VAL A 283 -8.61 -1.11 -3.85
C VAL A 283 -8.52 -0.58 -2.43
N SER A 284 -7.47 0.16 -2.15
CA SER A 284 -7.32 0.91 -0.91
C SER A 284 -7.72 2.36 -1.14
N VAL A 285 -8.67 2.89 -0.36
CA VAL A 285 -9.12 4.28 -0.45
C VAL A 285 -8.88 5.00 0.88
N GLY A 286 -7.82 5.80 0.88
CA GLY A 286 -7.41 6.68 1.97
C GLY A 286 -7.19 8.11 1.47
N THR A 287 -6.13 8.76 1.94
CA THR A 287 -5.65 10.05 1.42
C THR A 287 -5.29 9.95 -0.07
N SER A 288 -4.68 8.84 -0.47
CA SER A 288 -4.46 8.40 -1.84
C SER A 288 -5.32 7.18 -2.16
N ILE A 289 -5.36 6.75 -3.43
CA ILE A 289 -6.04 5.52 -3.87
C ILE A 289 -5.04 4.62 -4.58
N PHE A 290 -5.06 3.34 -4.21
CA PHE A 290 -4.31 2.29 -4.91
C PHE A 290 -5.30 1.24 -5.38
N ALA A 291 -5.18 0.83 -6.64
CA ALA A 291 -5.83 -0.37 -7.15
C ALA A 291 -4.76 -1.31 -7.67
N MET A 292 -4.77 -2.54 -7.23
CA MET A 292 -3.88 -3.60 -7.67
C MET A 292 -4.69 -4.70 -8.32
N VAL A 293 -4.31 -5.11 -9.52
CA VAL A 293 -4.99 -6.15 -10.31
C VAL A 293 -4.00 -7.24 -10.67
N VAL A 294 -4.28 -8.47 -10.29
CA VAL A 294 -3.47 -9.63 -10.65
C VAL A 294 -3.75 -10.01 -12.10
N LEU A 295 -2.70 -10.01 -12.91
CA LEU A 295 -2.75 -10.22 -14.35
C LEU A 295 -2.70 -11.71 -14.70
N GLU A 296 -3.50 -12.15 -15.67
CA GLU A 296 -3.38 -13.50 -16.25
C GLU A 296 -2.21 -13.60 -17.25
N GLN A 297 -1.86 -12.47 -17.86
CA GLN A 297 -0.80 -12.35 -18.87
C GLN A 297 -0.06 -11.02 -18.65
N PRO A 298 1.23 -10.94 -18.96
CA PRO A 298 1.96 -9.67 -18.95
C PRO A 298 1.29 -8.63 -19.86
N LEU A 299 1.43 -7.34 -19.51
CA LEU A 299 1.00 -6.24 -20.37
C LEU A 299 1.77 -6.26 -21.70
N THR A 300 1.12 -5.84 -22.79
CA THR A 300 1.74 -5.83 -24.13
C THR A 300 2.67 -4.64 -24.34
N THR A 301 2.44 -3.55 -23.61
CA THR A 301 3.25 -2.33 -23.67
C THR A 301 3.49 -1.77 -22.27
N ALA A 302 4.55 -0.98 -22.12
CA ALA A 302 4.78 -0.20 -20.92
C ALA A 302 3.83 1.02 -20.89
N HIS A 303 3.25 1.30 -19.72
CA HIS A 303 2.36 2.44 -19.49
C HIS A 303 2.87 3.25 -18.31
N GLU A 304 3.01 4.56 -18.46
CA GLU A 304 3.48 5.45 -17.39
C GLU A 304 2.49 5.55 -16.22
N GLU A 305 1.20 5.29 -16.49
CA GLU A 305 0.12 5.32 -15.51
C GLU A 305 0.07 4.07 -14.63
N LEU A 306 0.83 3.02 -14.99
CA LEU A 306 0.81 1.72 -14.31
C LEU A 306 2.18 1.34 -13.79
N ASP A 307 2.25 0.95 -12.52
CA ASP A 307 3.39 0.23 -12.01
C ASP A 307 3.12 -1.28 -12.09
N VAL A 308 4.11 -2.05 -12.51
CA VAL A 308 4.01 -3.51 -12.55
C VAL A 308 4.89 -4.11 -11.47
N VAL A 309 4.25 -4.75 -10.50
CA VAL A 309 4.88 -5.48 -9.38
C VAL A 309 4.42 -6.94 -9.41
N THR A 310 4.64 -7.71 -8.34
CA THR A 310 4.14 -9.09 -8.26
C THR A 310 3.38 -9.34 -6.96
N THR A 311 2.54 -10.38 -6.96
CA THR A 311 2.04 -11.01 -5.74
C THR A 311 3.18 -11.71 -4.99
N PRO A 312 3.02 -12.08 -3.70
CA PRO A 312 3.99 -12.92 -3.01
C PRO A 312 4.21 -14.31 -3.64
N ALA A 313 3.30 -14.75 -4.52
CA ALA A 313 3.44 -15.98 -5.31
C ALA A 313 4.18 -15.76 -6.65
N GLY A 314 4.46 -14.50 -7.04
CA GLY A 314 5.18 -14.15 -8.26
C GLY A 314 4.31 -13.89 -9.48
N ASP A 315 2.98 -13.83 -9.35
CA ASP A 315 2.09 -13.41 -10.42
C ASP A 315 2.17 -11.90 -10.62
N ALA A 316 2.18 -11.46 -11.88
CA ALA A 316 2.26 -10.04 -12.21
C ALA A 316 1.03 -9.27 -11.72
N VAL A 317 1.25 -8.09 -11.20
CA VAL A 317 0.23 -7.18 -10.68
C VAL A 317 0.40 -5.81 -11.34
N ALA A 318 -0.65 -5.31 -11.97
CA ALA A 318 -0.71 -3.92 -12.40
C ALA A 318 -1.30 -3.05 -11.28
N MET A 319 -0.58 -2.01 -10.92
CA MET A 319 -0.99 -1.06 -9.88
C MET A 319 -1.28 0.30 -10.49
N VAL A 320 -2.48 0.82 -10.24
CA VAL A 320 -2.87 2.22 -10.47
C VAL A 320 -2.72 2.97 -9.15
N HIS A 321 -1.92 4.02 -9.16
CA HIS A 321 -1.72 4.87 -7.99
C HIS A 321 -2.22 6.29 -8.26
N CYS A 322 -3.25 6.73 -7.51
CA CYS A 322 -3.76 8.10 -7.53
C CYS A 322 -3.31 8.82 -6.26
N ASN A 323 -2.66 9.97 -6.43
CA ASN A 323 -2.20 10.79 -5.30
C ASN A 323 -3.36 11.38 -4.49
N ASN A 324 -4.53 11.56 -5.11
CA ASN A 324 -5.67 12.24 -4.54
C ASN A 324 -6.83 11.27 -4.31
N GLY A 325 -7.10 10.95 -3.05
CA GLY A 325 -8.17 10.04 -2.63
C GLY A 325 -9.34 10.76 -1.95
N ALA A 326 -9.69 10.33 -0.73
CA ALA A 326 -10.88 10.76 0.00
C ALA A 326 -10.70 12.05 0.83
N SER A 327 -9.55 12.72 0.78
CA SER A 327 -9.24 13.89 1.62
C SER A 327 -10.20 15.07 1.40
N GLU A 328 -10.65 15.30 0.16
CA GLU A 328 -11.62 16.35 -0.16
C GLU A 328 -13.01 16.02 0.42
N ILE A 329 -13.44 14.75 0.33
CA ILE A 329 -14.66 14.25 0.97
C ILE A 329 -14.61 14.51 2.49
N ALA A 330 -13.47 14.25 3.13
CA ALA A 330 -13.24 14.55 4.53
C ALA A 330 -13.32 16.07 4.82
N GLY A 331 -12.85 16.90 3.91
CA GLY A 331 -13.01 18.36 3.96
C GLY A 331 -14.49 18.76 4.02
N TRP A 332 -15.29 18.25 3.11
CA TRP A 332 -16.73 18.50 3.08
C TRP A 332 -17.44 17.97 4.33
N ALA A 333 -17.09 16.77 4.81
CA ALA A 333 -17.65 16.21 6.04
C ALA A 333 -17.39 17.12 7.25
N ARG A 334 -16.19 17.70 7.37
CA ARG A 334 -15.91 18.71 8.42
C ARG A 334 -16.76 19.97 8.28
N VAL A 335 -16.99 20.48 7.07
CA VAL A 335 -17.84 21.65 6.82
C VAL A 335 -19.29 21.39 7.25
N PHE A 336 -19.85 20.24 6.83
CA PHE A 336 -21.21 19.85 7.23
C PHE A 336 -21.32 19.52 8.72
N GLY A 337 -20.31 18.88 9.30
CA GLY A 337 -20.21 18.61 10.73
C GLY A 337 -20.22 19.92 11.54
N ARG A 338 -19.42 20.91 11.16
CA ARG A 338 -19.42 22.23 11.81
C ARG A 338 -20.77 22.95 11.67
N PHE A 339 -21.43 22.82 10.51
CA PHE A 339 -22.79 23.36 10.36
C PHE A 339 -23.79 22.68 11.29
N ALA A 340 -23.75 21.35 11.39
CA ALA A 340 -24.61 20.58 12.29
C ALA A 340 -24.40 20.97 13.77
N GLU A 341 -23.15 21.08 14.19
CA GLU A 341 -22.75 21.53 15.53
C GLU A 341 -23.30 22.94 15.84
N ALA A 342 -23.04 23.91 14.96
CA ALA A 342 -23.52 25.28 15.12
C ALA A 342 -25.06 25.37 15.15
N SER A 343 -25.74 24.51 14.39
CA SER A 343 -27.18 24.38 14.41
C SER A 343 -27.68 23.83 15.76
N SER A 344 -27.00 22.79 16.26
CA SER A 344 -27.31 22.17 17.56
C SER A 344 -27.10 23.15 18.73
N GLU A 345 -26.02 23.91 18.74
CA GLU A 345 -25.75 24.98 19.71
C GLU A 345 -26.91 26.00 19.76
N ARG A 346 -27.46 26.36 18.61
CA ARG A 346 -28.54 27.36 18.50
C ARG A 346 -29.91 26.81 18.83
N THR A 347 -30.18 25.55 18.58
CA THR A 347 -31.50 24.92 18.78
C THR A 347 -31.61 24.15 20.09
N GLY A 348 -30.49 23.88 20.77
CA GLY A 348 -30.41 23.03 21.96
C GLY A 348 -30.55 21.53 21.65
N ALA A 349 -30.36 21.14 20.36
CA ALA A 349 -30.38 19.74 19.97
C ALA A 349 -29.06 19.04 20.35
N THR A 350 -29.05 17.72 20.41
CA THR A 350 -27.84 16.93 20.63
C THR A 350 -26.96 17.02 19.37
N PRO A 351 -25.65 17.34 19.48
CA PRO A 351 -24.73 17.30 18.37
C PRO A 351 -24.62 15.86 17.80
N ILE A 352 -24.50 15.75 16.49
CA ILE A 352 -24.17 14.48 15.82
C ILE A 352 -22.65 14.31 15.71
N GLY A 353 -22.16 13.07 15.84
CA GLY A 353 -20.75 12.75 15.68
C GLY A 353 -20.31 12.81 14.22
N ILE A 354 -19.00 12.88 14.00
CA ILE A 354 -18.45 12.94 12.64
C ILE A 354 -18.79 11.69 11.82
N ASP A 355 -18.86 10.52 12.43
CA ASP A 355 -19.23 9.26 11.75
C ASP A 355 -20.69 9.30 11.26
N ASP A 356 -21.62 9.89 12.05
CA ASP A 356 -23.00 10.10 11.64
C ASP A 356 -23.11 11.13 10.50
N VAL A 357 -22.22 12.13 10.47
CA VAL A 357 -22.12 13.06 9.34
C VAL A 357 -21.71 12.32 8.08
N TYR A 358 -20.67 11.50 8.13
CA TYR A 358 -20.24 10.67 6.99
C TYR A 358 -21.37 9.74 6.54
N ALA A 359 -21.98 9.00 7.44
CA ALA A 359 -23.07 8.08 7.12
C ALA A 359 -24.23 8.82 6.44
N THR A 360 -24.61 9.99 6.94
CA THR A 360 -25.67 10.81 6.35
C THR A 360 -25.32 11.29 4.96
N LEU A 361 -24.12 11.87 4.77
CA LEU A 361 -23.68 12.38 3.48
C LEU A 361 -23.59 11.27 2.43
N LEU A 362 -23.01 10.13 2.78
CA LEU A 362 -22.85 9.00 1.87
C LEU A 362 -24.21 8.34 1.52
N ALA A 363 -25.16 8.31 2.46
CA ALA A 363 -26.52 7.85 2.17
C ALA A 363 -27.23 8.77 1.16
N GLU A 364 -27.07 10.10 1.29
CA GLU A 364 -27.62 11.06 0.33
C GLU A 364 -27.05 10.86 -1.10
N ALA A 365 -25.79 10.46 -1.23
CA ALA A 365 -25.16 10.21 -2.53
C ALA A 365 -25.84 9.11 -3.35
N VAL A 366 -26.58 8.20 -2.72
CA VAL A 366 -27.29 7.08 -3.35
C VAL A 366 -28.80 7.12 -3.14
N ALA A 367 -29.33 8.23 -2.63
CA ALA A 367 -30.78 8.42 -2.45
C ALA A 367 -31.52 8.41 -3.79
N ASP A 368 -32.80 8.01 -3.77
CA ASP A 368 -33.63 7.81 -4.97
C ASP A 368 -33.78 9.07 -5.85
N ASP A 369 -33.67 10.26 -5.26
CA ASP A 369 -33.75 11.55 -5.98
C ASP A 369 -32.38 12.11 -6.39
N THR A 370 -31.30 11.38 -6.14
CA THR A 370 -29.96 11.74 -6.58
C THR A 370 -29.67 11.23 -7.99
N ASP A 371 -29.24 12.13 -8.87
CA ASP A 371 -28.99 11.79 -10.27
C ASP A 371 -27.74 10.89 -10.41
N PRO A 372 -27.80 9.80 -11.21
CA PRO A 372 -26.66 8.91 -11.38
C PRO A 372 -25.39 9.58 -11.91
N ASP A 373 -25.53 10.69 -12.64
CA ASP A 373 -24.42 11.51 -13.17
C ASP A 373 -24.07 12.72 -12.30
N ALA A 374 -24.54 12.73 -11.04
CA ALA A 374 -24.40 13.85 -10.10
C ALA A 374 -25.09 15.15 -10.57
N GLY A 375 -26.15 15.05 -11.42
CA GLY A 375 -27.01 16.17 -11.81
C GLY A 375 -26.31 17.32 -12.53
N GLY A 376 -25.21 17.04 -13.22
CA GLY A 376 -24.41 18.05 -13.91
C GLY A 376 -23.38 18.79 -13.05
N LEU A 377 -23.14 18.34 -11.82
CA LEU A 377 -22.01 18.77 -11.02
C LEU A 377 -20.75 18.00 -11.43
N LEU A 378 -19.59 18.60 -11.20
CA LEU A 378 -18.28 18.00 -11.48
C LEU A 378 -17.29 18.45 -10.40
N SER A 379 -16.72 17.49 -9.68
CA SER A 379 -15.75 17.73 -8.62
C SER A 379 -14.39 17.19 -9.01
N PHE A 380 -13.34 17.95 -8.75
CA PHE A 380 -11.95 17.51 -8.74
C PHE A 380 -11.45 17.53 -7.31
N ASN A 381 -10.89 16.40 -6.85
CA ASN A 381 -10.38 16.22 -5.50
C ASN A 381 -8.86 16.50 -5.38
N TYR A 382 -8.27 17.22 -6.34
CA TYR A 382 -6.82 17.39 -6.47
C TYR A 382 -6.27 18.39 -5.43
N LEU A 383 -5.69 17.84 -4.37
CA LEU A 383 -4.92 18.58 -3.35
C LEU A 383 -3.41 18.56 -3.68
N ALA A 384 -2.99 17.71 -4.60
CA ALA A 384 -1.63 17.57 -5.12
C ALA A 384 -1.66 17.33 -6.63
N GLY A 385 -0.50 17.24 -7.24
CA GLY A 385 -0.38 16.76 -8.62
C GLY A 385 -0.90 15.33 -8.77
N GLU A 386 -1.30 14.96 -10.00
CA GLU A 386 -1.92 13.66 -10.28
C GLU A 386 -1.30 13.02 -11.53
N PRO A 387 -0.38 12.06 -11.36
CA PRO A 387 0.33 11.42 -12.47
C PRO A 387 -0.59 10.73 -13.48
N VAL A 388 -1.64 10.04 -13.02
CA VAL A 388 -2.59 9.32 -13.89
C VAL A 388 -3.27 10.23 -14.91
N THR A 389 -3.41 11.51 -14.59
CA THR A 389 -4.02 12.50 -15.49
C THR A 389 -3.04 13.57 -15.98
N HIS A 390 -1.73 13.37 -15.74
CA HIS A 390 -0.64 14.28 -16.12
C HIS A 390 -0.84 15.72 -15.61
N VAL A 391 -1.45 15.89 -14.42
CA VAL A 391 -1.62 17.19 -13.76
C VAL A 391 -0.48 17.39 -12.77
N GLU A 392 0.40 18.36 -13.04
CA GLU A 392 1.57 18.62 -12.17
C GLU A 392 1.17 19.33 -10.86
N ASP A 393 0.23 20.27 -10.91
CA ASP A 393 -0.16 21.12 -9.77
C ASP A 393 -1.68 21.20 -9.70
N GLY A 394 -2.30 20.31 -8.93
CA GLY A 394 -3.74 20.18 -8.84
C GLY A 394 -4.42 21.24 -7.96
N ARG A 395 -5.72 21.43 -8.17
CA ARG A 395 -6.60 22.26 -7.33
C ARG A 395 -7.93 21.55 -7.10
N PRO A 396 -8.44 21.50 -5.86
CA PRO A 396 -9.80 21.05 -5.62
C PRO A 396 -10.79 22.04 -6.24
N LEU A 397 -11.72 21.52 -7.04
CA LEU A 397 -12.67 22.36 -7.78
C LEU A 397 -14.06 21.73 -7.78
N LEU A 398 -15.07 22.54 -7.56
CA LEU A 398 -16.46 22.19 -7.81
C LEU A 398 -17.00 23.04 -8.97
N LEU A 399 -17.29 22.40 -10.09
CA LEU A 399 -17.83 23.04 -11.30
C LEU A 399 -19.30 22.68 -11.49
N ARG A 400 -20.10 23.63 -11.95
CA ARG A 400 -21.50 23.39 -12.32
C ARG A 400 -21.97 24.35 -13.40
N THR A 401 -22.87 23.88 -14.25
CA THR A 401 -23.60 24.76 -15.17
C THR A 401 -24.76 25.45 -14.44
N PRO A 402 -25.32 26.55 -14.99
CA PRO A 402 -26.52 27.18 -14.43
C PRO A 402 -27.74 26.24 -14.32
N GLY A 403 -27.81 25.23 -15.17
CA GLY A 403 -28.90 24.25 -15.20
C GLY A 403 -28.66 22.99 -14.36
N ALA A 404 -27.52 22.86 -13.69
CA ALA A 404 -27.20 21.72 -12.85
C ALA A 404 -28.15 21.62 -11.64
N ARG A 405 -28.55 20.40 -11.27
CA ARG A 405 -29.35 20.12 -10.08
C ARG A 405 -28.46 20.12 -8.83
N PHE A 406 -28.38 21.27 -8.19
CA PHE A 406 -27.54 21.46 -7.00
C PHE A 406 -28.30 21.04 -5.74
N THR A 407 -28.26 19.75 -5.43
CA THR A 407 -28.81 19.13 -4.20
C THR A 407 -27.69 18.57 -3.35
N LEU A 408 -27.96 18.21 -2.09
CA LEU A 408 -26.97 17.58 -1.20
C LEU A 408 -26.50 16.24 -1.78
N GLY A 409 -27.44 15.39 -2.23
CA GLY A 409 -27.11 14.11 -2.82
C GLY A 409 -26.20 14.23 -4.05
N ASN A 410 -26.55 15.13 -4.99
CA ASN A 410 -25.73 15.36 -6.18
C ASN A 410 -24.35 15.95 -5.85
N LEU A 411 -24.25 16.83 -4.84
CA LEU A 411 -22.96 17.33 -4.37
C LEU A 411 -22.08 16.20 -3.85
N VAL A 412 -22.57 15.42 -2.89
CA VAL A 412 -21.77 14.34 -2.28
C VAL A 412 -21.44 13.26 -3.32
N ARG A 413 -22.39 12.92 -4.20
CA ARG A 413 -22.13 12.00 -5.30
C ARG A 413 -21.03 12.52 -6.23
N SER A 414 -21.01 13.83 -6.55
CA SER A 414 -19.96 14.40 -7.38
C SER A 414 -18.57 14.34 -6.72
N GLU A 415 -18.49 14.51 -5.39
CA GLU A 415 -17.23 14.37 -4.64
C GLU A 415 -16.72 12.92 -4.65
N VAL A 416 -17.61 11.93 -4.43
CA VAL A 416 -17.25 10.50 -4.50
C VAL A 416 -16.85 10.12 -5.93
N HIS A 417 -17.61 10.58 -6.94
CA HIS A 417 -17.27 10.35 -8.34
C HIS A 417 -15.94 10.99 -8.73
N GLY A 418 -15.63 12.20 -8.21
CA GLY A 418 -14.36 12.88 -8.42
C GLY A 418 -13.18 12.07 -7.88
N ALA A 419 -13.32 11.50 -6.68
CA ALA A 419 -12.30 10.63 -6.11
C ALA A 419 -12.06 9.35 -6.95
N PHE A 420 -13.12 8.77 -7.52
CA PHE A 420 -13.01 7.55 -8.33
C PHE A 420 -12.71 7.80 -9.81
N ALA A 421 -12.85 9.03 -10.30
CA ALA A 421 -12.66 9.35 -11.72
C ALA A 421 -11.22 9.11 -12.19
N THR A 422 -10.24 9.54 -11.41
CA THR A 422 -8.82 9.33 -11.71
C THR A 422 -8.48 7.84 -11.71
N LEU A 423 -8.95 7.10 -10.70
CA LEU A 423 -8.78 5.65 -10.65
C LEU A 423 -9.39 4.97 -11.88
N ALA A 424 -10.59 5.35 -12.28
CA ALA A 424 -11.25 4.80 -13.47
C ALA A 424 -10.47 5.10 -14.75
N ILE A 425 -9.81 6.26 -14.86
CA ILE A 425 -8.93 6.60 -15.99
C ILE A 425 -7.73 5.64 -16.05
N GLY A 426 -7.07 5.39 -14.92
CA GLY A 426 -5.97 4.42 -14.86
C GLY A 426 -6.44 2.98 -15.16
N MET A 427 -7.60 2.58 -14.66
CA MET A 427 -8.17 1.25 -14.95
C MET A 427 -8.61 1.10 -16.42
N ASP A 428 -8.94 2.18 -17.13
CA ASP A 428 -9.22 2.12 -18.57
C ASP A 428 -7.98 1.75 -19.40
N VAL A 429 -6.76 2.00 -18.90
CA VAL A 429 -5.50 1.51 -19.52
C VAL A 429 -5.50 -0.03 -19.50
N LEU A 430 -5.84 -0.65 -18.37
CA LEU A 430 -5.94 -2.12 -18.25
C LEU A 430 -7.04 -2.70 -19.16
N HIS A 431 -8.17 -2.02 -19.29
CA HIS A 431 -9.19 -2.42 -20.25
C HIS A 431 -8.68 -2.37 -21.71
N GLY A 432 -7.84 -1.38 -22.04
CA GLY A 432 -7.16 -1.26 -23.34
C GLY A 432 -6.24 -2.46 -23.62
N GLU A 433 -5.56 -2.95 -22.61
CA GLU A 433 -4.73 -4.17 -22.62
C GLU A 433 -5.57 -5.48 -22.55
N GLN A 434 -6.89 -5.38 -22.56
CA GLN A 434 -7.84 -6.52 -22.48
C GLN A 434 -7.76 -7.31 -21.16
N VAL A 435 -7.22 -6.71 -20.09
CA VAL A 435 -7.17 -7.32 -18.76
C VAL A 435 -8.59 -7.55 -18.24
N GLN A 436 -8.87 -8.77 -17.81
CA GLN A 436 -10.13 -9.15 -17.21
C GLN A 436 -10.02 -9.07 -15.69
N VAL A 437 -11.06 -8.54 -15.04
CA VAL A 437 -11.14 -8.48 -13.57
C VAL A 437 -12.52 -9.02 -13.17
N ASP A 438 -12.54 -10.09 -12.40
CA ASP A 438 -13.78 -10.73 -11.97
C ASP A 438 -14.32 -10.13 -10.67
N ARG A 439 -13.42 -9.70 -9.78
CA ARG A 439 -13.76 -9.13 -8.48
C ARG A 439 -12.61 -8.28 -7.92
N MET A 440 -12.94 -7.22 -7.19
CA MET A 440 -11.98 -6.49 -6.38
C MET A 440 -12.46 -6.40 -4.93
N THR A 441 -11.53 -6.45 -3.99
CA THR A 441 -11.80 -6.23 -2.57
C THR A 441 -11.43 -4.79 -2.21
N ALA A 442 -12.38 -4.02 -1.68
CA ALA A 442 -12.14 -2.64 -1.28
C ALA A 442 -11.93 -2.52 0.23
N HIS A 443 -11.02 -1.65 0.63
CA HIS A 443 -10.76 -1.31 2.02
C HIS A 443 -10.35 0.15 2.19
N GLY A 444 -10.19 0.59 3.45
CA GLY A 444 -9.83 1.97 3.78
C GLY A 444 -10.97 2.76 4.44
N GLY A 445 -10.65 3.98 4.87
CA GLY A 445 -11.53 4.79 5.71
C GLY A 445 -12.92 5.07 5.11
N LEU A 446 -13.01 5.24 3.80
CA LEU A 446 -14.26 5.52 3.11
C LEU A 446 -15.28 4.36 3.23
N PHE A 447 -14.82 3.12 3.36
CA PHE A 447 -15.67 1.92 3.44
C PHE A 447 -16.11 1.55 4.86
N ARG A 448 -15.70 2.31 5.89
CA ARG A 448 -16.26 2.16 7.25
C ARG A 448 -17.77 2.41 7.29
N THR A 449 -18.29 3.19 6.33
CA THR A 449 -19.73 3.34 6.10
C THR A 449 -20.14 2.35 5.00
N PRO A 450 -20.79 1.22 5.33
CA PRO A 450 -21.15 0.20 4.34
C PRO A 450 -22.15 0.70 3.29
N GLY A 451 -22.09 0.11 2.10
CA GLY A 451 -23.10 0.23 1.06
C GLY A 451 -22.79 1.30 0.02
N SER A 452 -22.94 2.58 0.33
CA SER A 452 -22.89 3.65 -0.67
C SER A 452 -21.54 3.76 -1.42
N PRO A 453 -20.38 3.86 -0.75
CA PRO A 453 -19.10 3.95 -1.45
C PRO A 453 -18.79 2.71 -2.25
N GLN A 454 -19.12 1.54 -1.73
CA GLN A 454 -18.92 0.25 -2.40
C GLN A 454 -19.72 0.17 -3.70
N ARG A 455 -21.01 0.53 -3.67
CA ARG A 455 -21.89 0.58 -4.85
C ARG A 455 -21.35 1.54 -5.92
N LEU A 456 -20.92 2.74 -5.50
CA LEU A 456 -20.41 3.75 -6.43
C LEU A 456 -19.04 3.35 -7.01
N LEU A 457 -18.20 2.66 -6.25
CA LEU A 457 -16.93 2.12 -6.74
C LEU A 457 -17.18 0.98 -7.74
N ALA A 458 -18.11 0.06 -7.45
CA ALA A 458 -18.48 -1.00 -8.38
C ALA A 458 -18.93 -0.42 -9.74
N ALA A 459 -19.73 0.63 -9.72
CA ALA A 459 -20.16 1.33 -10.93
C ALA A 459 -18.99 2.01 -11.67
N ALA A 460 -18.08 2.65 -10.93
CA ALA A 460 -16.93 3.36 -11.50
C ALA A 460 -15.95 2.42 -12.19
N LEU A 461 -15.67 1.27 -11.58
CA LEU A 461 -14.73 0.28 -12.11
C LEU A 461 -15.40 -0.76 -13.02
N ARG A 462 -16.74 -0.86 -13.02
CA ARG A 462 -17.51 -1.88 -13.76
C ARG A 462 -17.18 -3.31 -13.33
N VAL A 463 -16.82 -3.50 -12.07
CA VAL A 463 -16.37 -4.76 -11.47
C VAL A 463 -17.11 -4.97 -10.15
N PRO A 464 -17.51 -6.19 -9.80
CA PRO A 464 -18.02 -6.52 -8.48
C PRO A 464 -17.02 -6.12 -7.38
N ILE A 465 -17.49 -5.41 -6.36
CA ILE A 465 -16.67 -4.97 -5.23
C ILE A 465 -17.07 -5.71 -3.97
N ALA A 466 -16.11 -6.41 -3.38
CA ALA A 466 -16.24 -7.05 -2.08
C ALA A 466 -15.76 -6.12 -0.96
N LEU A 467 -16.39 -6.25 0.21
CA LEU A 467 -15.84 -5.75 1.48
C LEU A 467 -15.63 -6.97 2.38
N GLU A 468 -14.41 -7.22 2.75
CA GLU A 468 -14.07 -8.25 3.73
C GLU A 468 -13.84 -7.58 5.10
N GLU A 469 -14.25 -8.24 6.18
CA GLU A 469 -13.83 -7.86 7.52
C GLU A 469 -12.35 -8.22 7.66
N THR A 470 -11.47 -7.35 7.16
CA THR A 470 -10.03 -7.52 7.37
C THR A 470 -9.75 -7.44 8.86
N ALA A 471 -8.97 -8.40 9.37
CA ALA A 471 -8.43 -8.28 10.72
C ALA A 471 -7.80 -6.89 10.85
N GLY A 472 -8.14 -6.14 11.90
CA GLY A 472 -7.78 -4.73 12.08
C GLY A 472 -6.26 -4.43 12.07
N GLU A 473 -5.43 -5.48 11.95
CA GLU A 473 -3.97 -5.43 11.91
C GLU A 473 -3.36 -5.36 10.50
N GLY A 474 -4.16 -5.48 9.43
CA GLY A 474 -3.72 -5.22 8.04
C GLY A 474 -2.50 -6.04 7.60
N GLY A 475 -1.42 -5.36 7.19
CA GLY A 475 -0.20 -6.01 6.67
C GLY A 475 0.55 -6.86 7.70
N ALA A 476 0.49 -6.54 9.00
CA ALA A 476 1.08 -7.37 10.04
C ALA A 476 0.36 -8.73 10.13
N TRP A 477 -0.96 -8.76 9.97
CA TRP A 477 -1.72 -10.00 9.85
C TRP A 477 -1.41 -10.71 8.52
N GLY A 478 -1.38 -9.98 7.41
CA GLY A 478 -1.05 -10.56 6.09
C GLY A 478 0.29 -11.28 6.07
N ILE A 479 1.34 -10.71 6.69
CA ILE A 479 2.64 -11.39 6.76
C ILE A 479 2.64 -12.55 7.76
N ALA A 480 1.81 -12.52 8.83
CA ALA A 480 1.62 -13.69 9.70
C ALA A 480 0.94 -14.84 8.94
N VAL A 481 -0.01 -14.55 8.05
CA VAL A 481 -0.63 -15.54 7.15
C VAL A 481 0.41 -16.15 6.21
N LEU A 482 1.29 -15.35 5.60
CA LEU A 482 2.39 -15.86 4.76
C LEU A 482 3.40 -16.70 5.55
N ALA A 483 3.67 -16.34 6.80
CA ALA A 483 4.52 -17.14 7.67
C ALA A 483 3.86 -18.48 8.02
N ALA A 484 2.56 -18.51 8.28
CA ALA A 484 1.82 -19.75 8.51
C ALA A 484 1.73 -20.63 7.25
N TYR A 485 1.72 -20.02 6.07
CA TYR A 485 1.70 -20.73 4.79
C TYR A 485 2.94 -21.61 4.54
N LEU A 486 4.05 -21.40 5.24
CA LEU A 486 5.23 -22.30 5.19
C LEU A 486 4.89 -23.79 5.44
N GLU A 487 3.85 -24.06 6.20
CA GLU A 487 3.40 -25.43 6.48
C GLU A 487 2.25 -25.91 5.56
N HIS A 488 1.83 -25.11 4.59
CA HIS A 488 0.69 -25.36 3.73
C HIS A 488 1.03 -25.31 2.24
N THR A 489 2.30 -25.48 1.88
CA THR A 489 2.82 -25.43 0.51
C THR A 489 2.37 -26.58 -0.39
N ASP A 490 1.61 -27.54 0.12
CA ASP A 490 0.94 -28.59 -0.64
C ASP A 490 -0.23 -28.07 -1.50
N GLN A 491 -0.63 -26.82 -1.35
CA GLN A 491 -1.60 -26.10 -2.16
C GLN A 491 -1.04 -24.74 -2.63
N GLN A 492 -1.61 -24.15 -3.67
CA GLN A 492 -1.21 -22.81 -4.13
C GLN A 492 -1.64 -21.76 -3.11
N LEU A 493 -0.91 -20.62 -3.02
CA LEU A 493 -1.25 -19.54 -2.09
C LEU A 493 -2.69 -19.03 -2.27
N ALA A 494 -3.15 -18.87 -3.50
CA ALA A 494 -4.52 -18.41 -3.79
C ALA A 494 -5.58 -19.38 -3.25
N ASP A 495 -5.37 -20.70 -3.39
CA ASP A 495 -6.26 -21.74 -2.88
C ASP A 495 -6.22 -21.78 -1.33
N TYR A 496 -5.03 -21.67 -0.74
CA TYR A 496 -4.87 -21.58 0.72
C TYR A 496 -5.64 -20.38 1.30
N LEU A 497 -5.53 -19.23 0.67
CA LEU A 497 -6.28 -18.05 1.11
C LEU A 497 -7.78 -18.27 0.97
N SER A 498 -8.26 -18.66 -0.22
CA SER A 498 -9.70 -18.78 -0.47
C SER A 498 -10.37 -19.87 0.36
N ASP A 499 -9.73 -21.03 0.52
CA ASP A 499 -10.35 -22.21 1.11
C ASP A 499 -10.10 -22.33 2.62
N THR A 500 -8.91 -21.91 3.10
CA THR A 500 -8.51 -22.08 4.49
C THR A 500 -8.64 -20.78 5.29
N VAL A 501 -8.12 -19.67 4.76
CA VAL A 501 -8.06 -18.40 5.50
C VAL A 501 -9.41 -17.69 5.48
N PHE A 502 -10.06 -17.61 4.31
CA PHE A 502 -11.31 -16.88 4.08
C PHE A 502 -12.53 -17.78 3.84
N GLY A 503 -12.37 -19.10 3.91
CA GLY A 503 -13.37 -20.10 3.51
C GLY A 503 -14.68 -20.13 4.30
N GLY A 504 -14.83 -19.32 5.35
CA GLY A 504 -16.02 -19.29 6.22
C GLY A 504 -16.84 -17.99 6.18
N ASP A 505 -16.34 -16.94 5.55
CA ASP A 505 -16.89 -15.60 5.70
C ASP A 505 -17.90 -15.24 4.60
N ALA A 506 -19.06 -14.70 5.02
CA ALA A 506 -20.05 -14.14 4.12
C ALA A 506 -19.57 -12.78 3.63
N VAL A 507 -18.98 -12.73 2.44
CA VAL A 507 -18.51 -11.50 1.82
C VAL A 507 -19.68 -10.72 1.24
N HIS A 508 -19.85 -9.46 1.64
CA HIS A 508 -20.82 -8.57 1.03
C HIS A 508 -20.26 -8.04 -0.30
N VAL A 509 -20.85 -8.44 -1.42
CA VAL A 509 -20.48 -8.02 -2.78
C VAL A 509 -21.49 -7.03 -3.33
N ALA A 510 -21.04 -5.88 -3.81
CA ALA A 510 -21.85 -4.95 -4.58
C ALA A 510 -21.57 -5.14 -6.07
N GLU A 511 -22.63 -5.48 -6.80
CA GLU A 511 -22.59 -5.59 -8.26
C GLU A 511 -22.69 -4.21 -8.93
N PRO A 512 -22.08 -4.02 -10.12
CA PRO A 512 -22.21 -2.79 -10.89
C PRO A 512 -23.65 -2.57 -11.38
N GLU A 513 -24.38 -1.64 -10.78
CA GLU A 513 -25.74 -1.30 -11.19
C GLU A 513 -25.74 -0.54 -12.52
N PRO A 514 -26.51 -0.98 -13.56
CA PRO A 514 -26.44 -0.40 -14.90
C PRO A 514 -26.73 1.11 -14.96
N ALA A 515 -27.62 1.62 -14.11
CA ALA A 515 -27.95 3.05 -14.05
C ALA A 515 -26.76 3.86 -13.51
N ASP A 516 -26.10 3.36 -12.46
CA ASP A 516 -24.92 4.01 -11.86
C ASP A 516 -23.72 3.94 -12.81
N VAL A 517 -23.51 2.82 -13.50
CA VAL A 517 -22.46 2.67 -14.52
C VAL A 517 -22.64 3.71 -15.63
N THR A 518 -23.87 3.84 -16.19
CA THR A 518 -24.17 4.83 -17.24
C THR A 518 -24.00 6.25 -16.73
N GLY A 519 -24.45 6.53 -15.51
CA GLY A 519 -24.31 7.85 -14.88
C GLY A 519 -22.85 8.21 -14.63
N PHE A 520 -22.07 7.28 -14.08
CA PHE A 520 -20.64 7.49 -13.87
C PHE A 520 -19.88 7.70 -15.18
N GLN A 521 -20.18 6.94 -16.24
CA GLN A 521 -19.56 7.14 -17.55
C GLN A 521 -19.85 8.56 -18.10
N THR A 522 -21.11 9.02 -17.98
CA THR A 522 -21.49 10.40 -18.36
C THR A 522 -20.72 11.45 -17.54
N TYR A 523 -20.51 11.18 -16.26
CA TYR A 523 -19.69 12.03 -15.38
C TYR A 523 -18.23 12.00 -15.81
N LEU A 524 -17.64 10.83 -16.06
CA LEU A 524 -16.25 10.63 -16.44
C LEU A 524 -15.90 11.31 -17.77
N ASP A 525 -16.83 11.30 -18.75
CA ASP A 525 -16.63 11.99 -20.03
C ASP A 525 -16.53 13.51 -19.82
N ARG A 526 -17.36 14.08 -18.92
CA ARG A 526 -17.27 15.49 -18.53
C ARG A 526 -15.99 15.78 -17.76
N TYR A 527 -15.58 14.86 -16.87
CA TYR A 527 -14.36 14.99 -16.07
C TYR A 527 -13.13 15.09 -16.98
N ARG A 528 -12.99 14.18 -17.95
CA ARG A 528 -11.91 14.21 -18.94
C ARG A 528 -11.90 15.50 -19.76
N ALA A 529 -13.05 15.93 -20.21
CA ALA A 529 -13.17 17.17 -20.99
C ALA A 529 -12.79 18.42 -20.19
N ALA A 530 -12.95 18.39 -18.87
CA ALA A 530 -12.67 19.50 -17.97
C ALA A 530 -11.26 19.49 -17.35
N LEU A 531 -10.47 18.42 -17.51
CA LEU A 531 -9.09 18.35 -16.97
C LEU A 531 -8.22 19.57 -17.28
N PRO A 532 -8.26 20.19 -18.49
CA PRO A 532 -7.45 21.39 -18.77
C PRO A 532 -7.77 22.59 -17.88
N VAL A 533 -8.88 22.59 -17.13
CA VAL A 533 -9.20 23.64 -16.16
C VAL A 533 -8.20 23.65 -15.00
N GLN A 534 -7.57 22.51 -14.69
CA GLN A 534 -6.58 22.38 -13.63
C GLN A 534 -5.39 23.31 -13.86
N ASP A 535 -4.84 23.36 -15.07
CA ASP A 535 -3.71 24.23 -15.41
C ASP A 535 -4.04 25.71 -15.20
N VAL A 536 -5.26 26.12 -15.59
CA VAL A 536 -5.74 27.48 -15.42
C VAL A 536 -5.95 27.82 -13.95
N ALA A 537 -6.53 26.90 -13.19
CA ALA A 537 -6.76 27.07 -11.76
C ALA A 537 -5.43 27.15 -10.98
N ALA A 538 -4.49 26.27 -11.28
CA ALA A 538 -3.15 26.27 -10.69
C ALA A 538 -2.43 27.59 -10.99
N ALA A 539 -2.41 28.03 -12.24
CA ALA A 539 -1.78 29.30 -12.63
C ALA A 539 -2.41 30.51 -11.92
N ALA A 540 -3.75 30.52 -11.78
CA ALA A 540 -4.48 31.63 -11.15
C ALA A 540 -4.30 31.70 -9.62
N THR A 541 -3.97 30.60 -8.98
CA THR A 541 -3.86 30.49 -7.51
C THR A 541 -2.42 30.37 -7.01
N ARG A 542 -1.42 30.42 -7.89
CA ARG A 542 -0.01 30.46 -7.46
C ARG A 542 0.24 31.71 -6.62
N PRO A 543 0.91 31.57 -5.45
CA PRO A 543 1.31 32.73 -4.67
C PRO A 543 2.12 33.70 -5.56
N SER A 544 1.79 34.98 -5.54
CA SER A 544 2.64 36.00 -6.21
C SER A 544 4.03 35.91 -5.60
N ALA A 545 5.06 35.80 -6.44
CA ALA A 545 6.45 35.83 -6.00
C ALA A 545 6.72 37.19 -5.33
N THR A 546 6.47 37.30 -4.03
CA THR A 546 6.98 38.40 -3.22
C THR A 546 8.45 38.13 -3.02
N THR A 547 9.29 39.05 -3.50
CA THR A 547 10.74 39.06 -3.38
C THR A 547 11.17 38.97 -1.91
N GLY A 548 11.41 37.78 -1.40
CA GLY A 548 12.02 37.44 -0.13
C GLY A 548 12.76 36.12 -0.32
N PRO A 549 13.82 35.82 0.46
CA PRO A 549 14.57 34.60 0.28
C PRO A 549 13.62 33.39 0.38
N THR A 550 13.54 32.63 -0.68
CA THR A 550 12.73 31.41 -0.78
C THR A 550 13.30 30.35 0.14
N GLU A 551 12.68 30.13 1.29
CA GLU A 551 12.60 28.79 1.84
C GLU A 551 11.59 28.05 0.95
N GLU A 552 12.04 27.10 0.17
CA GLU A 552 11.20 26.12 -0.52
C GLU A 552 10.48 25.28 0.53
N THR A 553 9.30 25.71 0.92
CA THR A 553 8.38 24.84 1.67
C THR A 553 7.67 23.98 0.64
N ASP A 554 8.13 22.74 0.50
CA ASP A 554 7.40 21.68 -0.18
C ASP A 554 6.04 21.52 0.51
N GLY A 555 4.97 21.66 -0.27
CA GLY A 555 3.62 21.93 0.23
C GLY A 555 2.88 20.73 0.77
N ALA A 556 3.19 20.30 1.97
CA ALA A 556 2.27 19.59 2.83
C ALA A 556 2.38 20.19 4.24
N ASP A 557 1.33 20.89 4.70
CA ASP A 557 1.25 21.37 6.09
C ASP A 557 1.28 20.14 7.02
N PRO A 558 2.33 19.97 7.85
CA PRO A 558 2.42 18.83 8.77
C PRO A 558 1.25 18.75 9.74
N ARG A 559 0.51 19.84 9.94
CA ARG A 559 -0.63 19.92 10.85
C ARG A 559 -1.90 19.27 10.34
N LEU A 560 -1.97 18.90 9.05
CA LEU A 560 -3.12 18.18 8.48
C LEU A 560 -3.02 16.65 8.62
N GLN A 561 -1.86 16.14 9.06
CA GLN A 561 -1.60 14.70 9.21
C GLN A 561 -1.74 14.16 10.65
N THR A 562 -1.92 15.03 11.67
CA THR A 562 -1.86 14.61 13.08
C THR A 562 -3.21 14.39 13.76
N GLU A 563 -4.37 14.51 13.09
CA GLU A 563 -5.68 14.32 13.73
C GLU A 563 -6.41 13.01 13.36
N GLU A 564 -5.79 12.06 12.66
CA GLU A 564 -6.50 10.85 12.20
C GLU A 564 -6.23 9.57 12.99
N VAL A 565 -5.64 9.62 14.18
CA VAL A 565 -5.55 8.39 15.00
C VAL A 565 -5.71 8.68 16.48
N THR A 566 -6.92 8.91 16.93
CA THR A 566 -7.32 8.58 18.30
C THR A 566 -8.83 8.32 18.34
N ARG A 567 -9.23 7.08 18.04
CA ARG A 567 -10.26 6.25 18.70
C ARG A 567 -10.64 5.06 17.84
#